data_d416aaaa18d78b322164a510b193c1ed
#
_entry.id   d416aaaa18d78b322164a510b193c1ed
#
_cell.length_a   1.000
_cell.length_b   1.000
_cell.length_c   1.000
_cell.angle_alpha   90.00
_cell.angle_beta   90.00
_cell.angle_gamma   90.00
#
_symmetry.space_group_name_H-M   'P 1'
#
loop_
_entity.id
_entity.type
_entity.pdbx_description
1 polymer ?
#
loop_
_entity_poly.entity_id
_entity_poly.type
_entity_poly.pdbx_seq_one_letter_code
_entity_poly.pdbx_strand_id
1 'polypeptide(L)'
;MKVQVSNTNTPNWRDITVKSQVPTDLKCLEILAKNLWWSWNNEAINLFKSIDKDLWKSVHENPVLFLQRIGYEKLEEITKDKQIMRNIQDVYDKFEKYLQVEKRKDVPSISYFSMEYGLSHVLKIYSGGLGILAGDYLKEASDSNIDMTAVGFLYRYGYFTQTLSMDGQQIANYEAQNFNQLPIEQLTEQDGKPMVLEVPYPGRIVYAHIWRVNVGRIKLYLLDTDLDTNSEWDRPITYQLYGGDWENRMKQEYLLGIGGILMLNKLGIKTDLYHCNEGHAALLNVQRLVDYVQNDHLKFNEALEVVRSSSLYTVHTPVPAGHDYFDESLFGKYMGEFPAKLGIEWKDLMNMGRENPDTNEKFSMSVFACNSCQEVNGVSWLHGKVSQKMFQPIWKGYSPDELHVGYVTNGVHMPTWAASEWKEFYVKTFGPEFMSHQSDPKMWEKIYEVDDEIIWNIRQTLKNKFVKFVKDDFRETFELYCRRALLQYVRLLLIPVRFRCLICRQQRVLIPRTGSLS
;
A
#
# COMPACT_ATOMS: atom_id res chain seq x y z
N MET A 1 19.57 -19.38 -50.23
CA MET A 1 19.70 -17.99 -49.82
C MET A 1 18.34 -17.56 -49.26
N LYS A 2 18.18 -17.48 -47.95
CA LYS A 2 16.94 -16.97 -47.35
C LYS A 2 17.06 -15.45 -47.26
N VAL A 3 16.28 -14.74 -48.04
CA VAL A 3 16.18 -13.28 -47.96
C VAL A 3 15.40 -12.97 -46.71
N GLN A 4 16.05 -12.44 -45.66
CA GLN A 4 15.35 -11.78 -44.54
C GLN A 4 14.80 -10.46 -45.07
N VAL A 5 13.50 -10.41 -45.27
CA VAL A 5 12.79 -9.14 -45.49
C VAL A 5 12.71 -8.46 -44.14
N SER A 6 13.62 -7.52 -43.88
CA SER A 6 13.44 -6.59 -42.77
C SER A 6 12.24 -5.71 -43.10
N ASN A 7 11.21 -5.78 -42.27
CA ASN A 7 10.00 -4.97 -42.41
C ASN A 7 10.33 -3.54 -41.97
N THR A 8 10.95 -2.77 -42.90
CA THR A 8 11.40 -1.39 -42.63
C THR A 8 10.24 -0.37 -42.56
N ASN A 9 8.99 -0.82 -42.72
CA ASN A 9 7.79 0.03 -42.74
C ASN A 9 6.93 -0.06 -41.46
N THR A 10 7.38 -0.71 -40.41
CA THR A 10 6.68 -0.61 -39.13
C THR A 10 7.06 0.73 -38.48
N PRO A 11 6.08 1.63 -38.24
CA PRO A 11 6.37 2.91 -37.57
C PRO A 11 6.95 2.62 -36.17
N ASN A 12 8.11 3.20 -35.92
CA ASN A 12 8.70 3.15 -34.58
C ASN A 12 8.05 4.28 -33.75
N TRP A 13 7.00 3.95 -33.02
CA TRP A 13 6.31 4.89 -32.17
C TRP A 13 7.18 5.22 -30.95
N ARG A 14 7.43 6.49 -30.74
CA ARG A 14 8.07 7.00 -29.51
C ARG A 14 7.06 7.88 -28.80
N ASP A 15 6.83 7.58 -27.54
CA ASP A 15 6.03 8.45 -26.69
C ASP A 15 6.77 9.77 -26.46
N ILE A 16 6.20 10.85 -26.93
CA ILE A 16 6.68 12.20 -26.65
C ILE A 16 5.75 12.80 -25.60
N THR A 17 6.26 12.95 -24.39
CA THR A 17 5.54 13.65 -23.33
C THR A 17 5.94 15.11 -23.32
N VAL A 18 5.03 15.99 -23.73
CA VAL A 18 5.19 17.45 -23.58
C VAL A 18 4.67 17.81 -22.19
N LYS A 19 5.54 18.31 -21.31
CA LYS A 19 5.17 18.80 -19.98
C LYS A 19 5.14 20.31 -20.00
N SER A 20 4.13 20.93 -19.37
CA SER A 20 4.15 22.35 -19.08
C SER A 20 5.38 22.66 -18.20
N GLN A 21 6.12 23.71 -18.56
CA GLN A 21 7.22 24.16 -17.72
C GLN A 21 6.62 24.99 -16.57
N VAL A 22 6.82 24.51 -15.35
CA VAL A 22 6.38 25.26 -14.16
C VAL A 22 7.36 26.40 -13.91
N PRO A 23 6.90 27.66 -13.78
CA PRO A 23 7.74 28.80 -13.41
C PRO A 23 8.57 28.54 -12.15
N THR A 24 9.76 29.12 -12.07
CA THR A 24 10.69 28.89 -10.95
C THR A 24 10.06 29.16 -9.59
N ASP A 25 9.24 30.21 -9.49
CA ASP A 25 8.56 30.61 -8.26
C ASP A 25 7.47 29.63 -7.81
N LEU A 26 7.04 28.72 -8.68
CA LEU A 26 6.03 27.69 -8.42
C LEU A 26 6.61 26.27 -8.32
N LYS A 27 7.93 26.10 -8.35
CA LYS A 27 8.57 24.77 -8.25
C LYS A 27 8.25 24.04 -6.94
N CYS A 28 7.94 24.76 -5.87
CA CYS A 28 7.46 24.20 -4.62
C CYS A 28 6.18 23.34 -4.80
N LEU A 29 5.32 23.67 -5.77
CA LEU A 29 4.14 22.87 -6.10
C LEU A 29 4.50 21.50 -6.70
N GLU A 30 5.58 21.43 -7.51
CA GLU A 30 6.06 20.14 -8.05
C GLU A 30 6.61 19.24 -6.94
N ILE A 31 7.33 19.82 -5.97
CA ILE A 31 7.86 19.10 -4.82
C ILE A 31 6.71 18.59 -3.94
N LEU A 32 5.75 19.47 -3.66
CA LEU A 32 4.55 19.12 -2.88
C LEU A 32 3.74 18.01 -3.57
N ALA A 33 3.52 18.11 -4.90
CA ALA A 33 2.76 17.14 -5.67
C ALA A 33 3.35 15.73 -5.65
N LYS A 34 4.67 15.62 -5.53
CA LYS A 34 5.40 14.34 -5.48
C LYS A 34 5.52 13.73 -4.10
N ASN A 35 5.03 14.39 -3.05
CA ASN A 35 5.00 13.83 -1.71
C ASN A 35 3.55 13.62 -1.27
N LEU A 36 3.18 12.40 -0.96
CA LEU A 36 1.80 12.04 -0.60
C LEU A 36 1.26 12.73 0.66
N TRP A 37 2.08 13.48 1.41
CA TRP A 37 1.64 14.31 2.52
C TRP A 37 0.43 15.19 2.15
N TRP A 38 0.39 15.71 0.92
CA TRP A 38 -0.77 16.47 0.43
C TRP A 38 -2.09 15.70 0.55
N SER A 39 -2.08 14.39 0.42
CA SER A 39 -3.31 13.57 0.34
C SER A 39 -4.08 13.47 1.66
N TRP A 40 -3.44 13.76 2.78
CA TRP A 40 -4.10 13.84 4.09
C TRP A 40 -4.05 15.23 4.75
N ASN A 41 -3.48 16.20 4.04
CA ASN A 41 -3.46 17.60 4.46
C ASN A 41 -4.53 18.40 3.71
N ASN A 42 -5.56 18.85 4.44
CA ASN A 42 -6.69 19.56 3.83
C ASN A 42 -6.28 20.90 3.20
N GLU A 43 -5.27 21.60 3.76
CA GLU A 43 -4.81 22.87 3.22
C GLU A 43 -4.11 22.65 1.87
N ALA A 44 -3.30 21.59 1.75
CA ALA A 44 -2.66 21.23 0.49
C ALA A 44 -3.66 20.80 -0.60
N ILE A 45 -4.68 20.00 -0.23
CA ILE A 45 -5.78 19.64 -1.15
C ILE A 45 -6.51 20.89 -1.62
N ASN A 46 -6.88 21.77 -0.69
CA ASN A 46 -7.60 23.00 -0.98
C ASN A 46 -6.76 23.98 -1.81
N LEU A 47 -5.45 23.99 -1.65
CA LEU A 47 -4.54 24.80 -2.45
C LEU A 47 -4.67 24.44 -3.94
N PHE A 48 -4.45 23.18 -4.33
CA PHE A 48 -4.58 22.74 -5.72
C PHE A 48 -6.00 23.02 -6.26
N LYS A 49 -7.02 22.72 -5.47
CA LYS A 49 -8.41 22.97 -5.82
C LYS A 49 -8.73 24.46 -6.03
N SER A 50 -8.09 25.37 -5.27
CA SER A 50 -8.31 26.82 -5.39
C SER A 50 -7.66 27.43 -6.64
N ILE A 51 -6.60 26.83 -7.15
CA ILE A 51 -5.91 27.26 -8.36
C ILE A 51 -6.80 27.07 -9.59
N ASP A 52 -7.37 25.86 -9.77
CA ASP A 52 -8.33 25.56 -10.81
C ASP A 52 -9.20 24.36 -10.40
N LYS A 53 -10.42 24.65 -9.97
CA LYS A 53 -11.36 23.65 -9.46
C LYS A 53 -11.81 22.63 -10.52
N ASP A 54 -12.03 23.10 -11.74
CA ASP A 54 -12.57 22.26 -12.81
C ASP A 54 -11.46 21.35 -13.36
N LEU A 55 -10.27 21.88 -13.55
CA LEU A 55 -9.10 21.07 -13.87
C LEU A 55 -8.81 20.05 -12.78
N TRP A 56 -8.83 20.46 -11.48
CA TRP A 56 -8.62 19.56 -10.34
C TRP A 56 -9.59 18.37 -10.37
N LYS A 57 -10.87 18.63 -10.59
CA LYS A 57 -11.88 17.56 -10.75
C LYS A 57 -11.60 16.69 -11.99
N SER A 58 -11.24 17.29 -13.13
CA SER A 58 -11.02 16.59 -14.40
C SER A 58 -9.82 15.65 -14.38
N VAL A 59 -8.80 15.93 -13.55
CA VAL A 59 -7.61 15.08 -13.34
C VAL A 59 -7.77 14.14 -12.15
N HIS A 60 -8.99 13.95 -11.65
CA HIS A 60 -9.28 13.08 -10.51
C HIS A 60 -8.42 13.39 -9.27
N GLU A 61 -8.26 14.68 -8.98
CA GLU A 61 -7.50 15.15 -7.81
C GLU A 61 -6.03 14.68 -7.77
N ASN A 62 -5.43 14.47 -8.93
CA ASN A 62 -4.03 14.11 -9.06
C ASN A 62 -3.17 15.35 -9.28
N PRO A 63 -2.37 15.82 -8.30
CA PRO A 63 -1.61 17.06 -8.40
C PRO A 63 -0.48 16.99 -9.43
N VAL A 64 0.10 15.82 -9.67
CA VAL A 64 1.14 15.66 -10.71
C VAL A 64 0.52 15.86 -12.10
N LEU A 65 -0.60 15.21 -12.36
CA LEU A 65 -1.32 15.35 -13.62
C LEU A 65 -1.92 16.78 -13.77
N PHE A 66 -2.35 17.38 -12.66
CA PHE A 66 -2.81 18.77 -12.61
C PHE A 66 -1.72 19.73 -13.12
N LEU A 67 -0.50 19.65 -12.57
CA LEU A 67 0.63 20.50 -12.99
C LEU A 67 1.09 20.21 -14.43
N GLN A 68 0.85 19.02 -14.95
CA GLN A 68 1.16 18.70 -16.35
C GLN A 68 0.12 19.26 -17.32
N ARG A 69 -1.13 19.45 -16.89
CA ARG A 69 -2.25 19.88 -17.75
C ARG A 69 -2.62 21.36 -17.61
N ILE A 70 -2.22 22.01 -16.53
CA ILE A 70 -2.45 23.44 -16.37
C ILE A 70 -1.66 24.23 -17.41
N GLY A 71 -2.31 25.20 -18.06
CA GLY A 71 -1.67 26.03 -19.07
C GLY A 71 -0.59 26.95 -18.47
N TYR A 72 0.47 27.20 -19.24
CA TYR A 72 1.58 28.07 -18.82
C TYR A 72 1.09 29.49 -18.50
N GLU A 73 0.18 30.04 -19.33
CA GLU A 73 -0.43 31.37 -19.10
C GLU A 73 -1.11 31.44 -17.72
N LYS A 74 -1.82 30.38 -17.34
CA LYS A 74 -2.47 30.30 -16.02
C LYS A 74 -1.44 30.26 -14.89
N LEU A 75 -0.33 29.56 -15.06
CA LEU A 75 0.77 29.55 -14.09
C LEU A 75 1.40 30.96 -13.96
N GLU A 76 1.57 31.69 -15.07
CA GLU A 76 2.04 33.08 -15.01
C GLU A 76 1.05 34.03 -14.34
N GLU A 77 -0.26 33.84 -14.51
CA GLU A 77 -1.26 34.60 -13.78
C GLU A 77 -1.14 34.39 -12.27
N ILE A 78 -0.95 33.13 -11.85
CA ILE A 78 -0.75 32.77 -10.43
C ILE A 78 0.45 33.49 -9.82
N THR A 79 1.58 33.56 -10.52
CA THR A 79 2.78 34.29 -10.01
C THR A 79 2.53 35.78 -9.78
N LYS A 80 1.53 36.36 -10.44
CA LYS A 80 1.14 37.77 -10.29
C LYS A 80 0.10 37.99 -9.17
N ASP A 81 -0.58 36.92 -8.74
CA ASP A 81 -1.58 36.97 -7.66
C ASP A 81 -0.91 36.80 -6.29
N LYS A 82 -0.77 37.92 -5.59
CA LYS A 82 -0.13 37.96 -4.26
C LYS A 82 -0.83 37.10 -3.21
N GLN A 83 -2.15 36.91 -3.32
CA GLN A 83 -2.90 36.12 -2.34
C GLN A 83 -2.68 34.63 -2.58
N ILE A 84 -2.73 34.19 -3.82
CA ILE A 84 -2.47 32.79 -4.17
C ILE A 84 -1.02 32.45 -3.84
N MET A 85 -0.05 33.31 -4.18
CA MET A 85 1.36 33.11 -3.86
C MET A 85 1.61 32.99 -2.36
N ARG A 86 0.95 33.80 -1.52
CA ARG A 86 1.03 33.64 -0.05
C ARG A 86 0.48 32.29 0.40
N ASN A 87 -0.67 31.87 -0.10
CA ASN A 87 -1.26 30.59 0.26
C ASN A 87 -0.32 29.42 -0.14
N ILE A 88 0.31 29.51 -1.32
CA ILE A 88 1.29 28.53 -1.77
C ILE A 88 2.46 28.47 -0.79
N GLN A 89 3.02 29.63 -0.43
CA GLN A 89 4.15 29.70 0.48
C GLN A 89 3.80 29.20 1.87
N ASP A 90 2.64 29.59 2.42
CA ASP A 90 2.18 29.14 3.74
C ASP A 90 2.03 27.61 3.82
N VAL A 91 1.46 26.98 2.78
CA VAL A 91 1.32 25.53 2.73
C VAL A 91 2.69 24.85 2.57
N TYR A 92 3.55 25.41 1.74
CA TYR A 92 4.88 24.87 1.51
C TYR A 92 5.78 24.97 2.75
N ASP A 93 5.74 26.09 3.47
CA ASP A 93 6.48 26.27 4.72
C ASP A 93 6.04 25.26 5.80
N LYS A 94 4.73 24.98 5.88
CA LYS A 94 4.21 23.92 6.77
C LYS A 94 4.72 22.54 6.37
N PHE A 95 4.77 22.27 5.07
CA PHE A 95 5.30 21.02 4.55
C PHE A 95 6.81 20.87 4.83
N GLU A 96 7.61 21.91 4.58
CA GLU A 96 9.03 21.87 4.90
C GLU A 96 9.29 21.69 6.39
N LYS A 97 8.57 22.45 7.23
CA LYS A 97 8.64 22.28 8.69
C LYS A 97 8.27 20.87 9.12
N TYR A 98 7.26 20.28 8.48
CA TYR A 98 6.90 18.88 8.73
C TYR A 98 8.05 17.94 8.40
N LEU A 99 8.73 18.11 7.26
CA LEU A 99 9.83 17.24 6.85
C LEU A 99 11.11 17.40 7.69
N GLN A 100 11.34 18.59 8.29
CA GLN A 100 12.56 18.90 9.04
C GLN A 100 12.58 18.32 10.46
N VAL A 101 11.49 17.75 10.96
CA VAL A 101 11.46 17.14 12.30
C VAL A 101 12.43 15.94 12.31
N GLU A 102 13.33 15.92 13.28
CA GLU A 102 14.29 14.82 13.45
C GLU A 102 13.58 13.50 13.74
N LYS A 103 14.12 12.42 13.20
CA LYS A 103 13.65 11.07 13.48
C LYS A 103 13.78 10.74 14.96
N ARG A 104 12.83 10.00 15.48
CA ARG A 104 12.90 9.46 16.83
C ARG A 104 14.09 8.52 16.98
N LYS A 105 14.88 8.72 18.02
CA LYS A 105 16.08 7.90 18.33
C LYS A 105 15.80 6.84 19.41
N ASP A 106 14.63 6.90 20.03
CA ASP A 106 14.18 6.00 21.10
C ASP A 106 13.47 4.75 20.57
N VAL A 107 13.33 4.63 19.25
CA VAL A 107 12.72 3.49 18.57
C VAL A 107 13.68 2.95 17.50
N PRO A 108 13.66 1.63 17.25
CA PRO A 108 14.48 1.01 16.21
C PRO A 108 14.05 1.46 14.81
N SER A 109 14.98 1.36 13.86
CA SER A 109 14.66 1.51 12.44
C SER A 109 13.91 0.27 11.93
N ILE A 110 12.88 0.48 11.11
CA ILE A 110 11.98 -0.59 10.66
C ILE A 110 11.98 -0.68 9.14
N SER A 111 12.11 -1.90 8.60
CA SER A 111 11.78 -2.18 7.20
C SER A 111 10.49 -3.01 7.10
N TYR A 112 9.48 -2.45 6.45
CA TYR A 112 8.14 -3.00 6.33
C TYR A 112 7.89 -3.53 4.92
N PHE A 113 7.57 -4.81 4.79
CA PHE A 113 7.40 -5.50 3.52
C PHE A 113 5.94 -5.88 3.31
N SER A 114 5.36 -5.43 2.21
CA SER A 114 3.99 -5.76 1.82
C SER A 114 3.82 -5.78 0.30
N MET A 115 2.95 -6.64 -0.20
CA MET A 115 2.58 -6.64 -1.62
C MET A 115 1.69 -5.48 -2.02
N GLU A 116 1.02 -4.81 -1.06
CA GLU A 116 0.06 -3.76 -1.37
C GLU A 116 0.09 -2.63 -0.34
N TYR A 117 -0.14 -1.39 -0.83
CA TYR A 117 -0.19 -0.17 -0.04
C TYR A 117 -1.33 0.74 -0.50
N GLY A 118 -2.37 0.89 0.31
CA GLY A 118 -3.51 1.76 0.09
C GLY A 118 -3.24 3.18 0.56
N LEU A 119 -2.45 3.94 -0.20
CA LEU A 119 -2.00 5.28 0.17
C LEU A 119 -2.88 6.40 -0.37
N SER A 120 -3.23 6.31 -1.66
CA SER A 120 -4.02 7.32 -2.35
C SER A 120 -4.70 6.70 -3.57
N HIS A 121 -5.87 7.22 -3.94
CA HIS A 121 -6.60 6.79 -5.14
C HIS A 121 -5.83 7.01 -6.45
N VAL A 122 -4.86 7.94 -6.45
CA VAL A 122 -4.02 8.20 -7.64
C VAL A 122 -2.93 7.15 -7.84
N LEU A 123 -2.63 6.34 -6.84
CA LEU A 123 -1.60 5.29 -6.88
C LEU A 123 -2.25 3.91 -6.64
N LYS A 124 -2.53 3.20 -7.73
CA LYS A 124 -3.30 1.95 -7.70
C LYS A 124 -2.40 0.74 -7.42
N ILE A 125 -1.91 0.62 -6.19
CA ILE A 125 -1.04 -0.47 -5.74
C ILE A 125 -1.62 -1.25 -4.55
N TYR A 126 -2.94 -1.32 -4.44
CA TYR A 126 -3.64 -2.09 -3.41
C TYR A 126 -5.00 -2.58 -3.92
N SER A 127 -5.58 -3.56 -3.23
CA SER A 127 -6.91 -4.09 -3.55
C SER A 127 -7.90 -4.00 -2.38
N GLY A 128 -7.46 -4.25 -1.17
CA GLY A 128 -8.35 -4.43 -0.02
C GLY A 128 -7.81 -3.89 1.30
N GLY A 129 -8.38 -4.42 2.41
CA GLY A 129 -8.12 -3.94 3.76
C GLY A 129 -6.69 -4.09 4.23
N LEU A 130 -5.98 -5.14 3.76
CA LEU A 130 -4.55 -5.33 4.04
C LEU A 130 -3.73 -4.15 3.51
N GLY A 131 -3.99 -3.72 2.27
CA GLY A 131 -3.32 -2.58 1.68
C GLY A 131 -3.69 -1.26 2.34
N ILE A 132 -4.95 -1.07 2.74
CA ILE A 132 -5.39 0.13 3.49
C ILE A 132 -4.65 0.21 4.82
N LEU A 133 -4.53 -0.89 5.57
CA LEU A 133 -3.75 -0.90 6.81
C LEU A 133 -2.28 -0.55 6.54
N ALA A 134 -1.65 -1.16 5.53
CA ALA A 134 -0.27 -0.86 5.20
C ALA A 134 -0.06 0.62 4.84
N GLY A 135 -0.99 1.22 4.08
CA GLY A 135 -0.96 2.64 3.75
C GLY A 135 -1.15 3.54 4.96
N ASP A 136 -2.11 3.25 5.82
CA ASP A 136 -2.36 3.98 7.05
C ASP A 136 -1.18 3.88 8.02
N TYR A 137 -0.56 2.70 8.11
CA TYR A 137 0.63 2.47 8.94
C TYR A 137 1.81 3.35 8.49
N LEU A 138 2.07 3.47 7.18
CA LEU A 138 3.12 4.36 6.68
C LEU A 138 2.83 5.83 6.96
N LYS A 139 1.58 6.27 6.80
CA LYS A 139 1.18 7.65 7.09
C LYS A 139 1.32 7.98 8.57
N GLU A 140 0.84 7.08 9.43
CA GLU A 140 0.96 7.26 10.89
C GLU A 140 2.43 7.22 11.34
N ALA A 141 3.24 6.29 10.80
CA ALA A 141 4.68 6.26 11.05
C ALA A 141 5.36 7.57 10.63
N SER A 142 4.90 8.16 9.51
CA SER A 142 5.37 9.47 9.06
C SER A 142 4.99 10.58 10.04
N ASP A 143 3.73 10.63 10.47
CA ASP A 143 3.24 11.68 11.39
C ASP A 143 3.86 11.52 12.78
N SER A 144 4.06 10.28 13.24
CA SER A 144 4.74 9.93 14.50
C SER A 144 6.28 9.98 14.41
N ASN A 145 6.84 10.34 13.26
CA ASN A 145 8.28 10.50 13.02
C ASN A 145 9.12 9.24 13.32
N ILE A 146 8.58 8.07 12.98
CA ILE A 146 9.26 6.77 13.12
C ILE A 146 10.28 6.61 11.98
N ASP A 147 11.45 6.03 12.28
CA ASP A 147 12.41 5.65 11.23
C ASP A 147 11.95 4.37 10.54
N MET A 148 11.22 4.53 9.45
CA MET A 148 10.67 3.42 8.68
C MET A 148 11.02 3.54 7.20
N THR A 149 11.29 2.39 6.60
CA THR A 149 11.40 2.20 5.15
C THR A 149 10.42 1.12 4.74
N ALA A 150 9.75 1.26 3.61
CA ALA A 150 8.81 0.26 3.12
C ALA A 150 9.23 -0.29 1.76
N VAL A 151 8.87 -1.54 1.50
CA VAL A 151 9.22 -2.29 0.28
C VAL A 151 7.96 -2.94 -0.30
N GLY A 152 7.75 -2.77 -1.61
CA GLY A 152 6.61 -3.33 -2.33
C GLY A 152 6.81 -3.33 -3.84
N PHE A 153 5.70 -3.34 -4.58
CA PHE A 153 5.69 -3.39 -6.03
C PHE A 153 5.00 -2.18 -6.66
N LEU A 154 5.51 -1.75 -7.80
CA LEU A 154 4.82 -0.84 -8.71
C LEU A 154 4.10 -1.66 -9.78
N TYR A 155 2.81 -1.85 -9.61
CA TYR A 155 2.02 -2.66 -10.55
C TYR A 155 1.70 -1.88 -11.82
N ARG A 156 1.92 -2.52 -12.97
CA ARG A 156 1.62 -1.92 -14.28
C ARG A 156 0.13 -1.63 -14.46
N TYR A 157 -0.74 -2.57 -14.05
CA TYR A 157 -2.19 -2.44 -14.19
C TYR A 157 -2.90 -2.17 -12.87
N GLY A 158 -2.22 -2.37 -11.74
CA GLY A 158 -2.81 -2.24 -10.43
C GLY A 158 -3.95 -3.22 -10.19
N TYR A 159 -4.96 -2.78 -9.43
CA TYR A 159 -6.22 -3.50 -9.26
C TYR A 159 -7.26 -2.93 -10.21
N PHE A 160 -8.25 -3.76 -10.61
CA PHE A 160 -9.22 -3.35 -11.62
C PHE A 160 -10.15 -2.24 -11.14
N THR A 161 -10.63 -1.42 -12.09
CA THR A 161 -11.73 -0.46 -11.90
C THR A 161 -13.02 -1.08 -12.36
N GLN A 162 -14.08 -0.92 -11.58
CA GLN A 162 -15.39 -1.45 -11.92
C GLN A 162 -16.20 -0.40 -12.69
N THR A 163 -16.81 -0.83 -13.79
CA THR A 163 -17.85 -0.09 -14.48
C THR A 163 -19.08 -0.97 -14.65
N LEU A 164 -20.22 -0.37 -14.92
CA LEU A 164 -21.44 -1.10 -15.25
C LEU A 164 -21.71 -1.01 -16.74
N SER A 165 -22.08 -2.12 -17.36
CA SER A 165 -22.60 -2.16 -18.72
C SER A 165 -24.01 -1.56 -18.77
N MET A 166 -24.53 -1.35 -19.97
CA MET A 166 -25.89 -0.79 -20.17
C MET A 166 -27.00 -1.66 -19.60
N ASP A 167 -26.77 -2.95 -19.47
CA ASP A 167 -27.67 -3.95 -18.86
C ASP A 167 -27.40 -4.22 -17.37
N GLY A 168 -26.51 -3.43 -16.76
CA GLY A 168 -26.21 -3.50 -15.33
C GLY A 168 -25.20 -4.56 -14.92
N GLN A 169 -24.51 -5.20 -15.88
CA GLN A 169 -23.45 -6.16 -15.57
C GLN A 169 -22.17 -5.44 -15.16
N GLN A 170 -21.47 -6.02 -14.20
CA GLN A 170 -20.16 -5.54 -13.79
C GLN A 170 -19.11 -5.82 -14.87
N ILE A 171 -18.34 -4.79 -15.22
CA ILE A 171 -17.17 -4.89 -16.10
C ILE A 171 -15.93 -4.56 -15.28
N ALA A 172 -14.94 -5.45 -15.30
CA ALA A 172 -13.63 -5.22 -14.70
C ALA A 172 -12.68 -4.64 -15.76
N ASN A 173 -12.18 -3.43 -15.54
CA ASN A 173 -11.26 -2.75 -16.43
C ASN A 173 -9.88 -2.72 -15.81
N TYR A 174 -8.88 -3.23 -16.53
CA TYR A 174 -7.47 -3.19 -16.17
C TYR A 174 -6.75 -2.18 -17.05
N GLU A 175 -6.60 -0.96 -16.54
CA GLU A 175 -5.92 0.12 -17.25
C GLU A 175 -4.46 0.22 -16.82
N ALA A 176 -3.55 0.31 -17.80
CA ALA A 176 -2.15 0.51 -17.52
C ALA A 176 -1.91 1.87 -16.86
N GLN A 177 -1.23 1.88 -15.72
CA GLN A 177 -0.83 3.11 -15.05
C GLN A 177 0.26 3.82 -15.86
N ASN A 178 0.11 5.13 -16.05
CA ASN A 178 1.18 5.96 -16.59
C ASN A 178 2.05 6.48 -15.45
N PHE A 179 3.18 5.86 -15.24
CA PHE A 179 4.08 6.17 -14.12
C PHE A 179 4.59 7.61 -14.12
N ASN A 180 4.66 8.27 -15.28
CA ASN A 180 5.02 9.69 -15.38
C ASN A 180 3.95 10.65 -14.83
N GLN A 181 2.75 10.16 -14.57
CA GLN A 181 1.62 10.93 -14.05
C GLN A 181 1.36 10.64 -12.57
N LEU A 182 2.19 9.84 -11.94
CA LEU A 182 2.04 9.42 -10.54
C LEU A 182 3.01 10.18 -9.63
N PRO A 183 2.69 10.33 -8.34
CA PRO A 183 3.56 10.94 -7.34
C PRO A 183 4.70 9.99 -6.93
N ILE A 184 5.47 9.54 -7.89
CA ILE A 184 6.59 8.61 -7.74
C ILE A 184 7.83 9.12 -8.46
N GLU A 185 8.98 8.62 -8.08
CA GLU A 185 10.26 8.98 -8.67
C GLU A 185 11.06 7.71 -8.98
N GLN A 186 11.52 7.56 -10.21
CA GLN A 186 12.46 6.51 -10.57
C GLN A 186 13.84 6.83 -10.00
N LEU A 187 14.45 5.92 -9.27
CA LEU A 187 15.81 6.10 -8.81
C LEU A 187 16.80 6.00 -9.97
N THR A 188 17.83 6.84 -9.90
CA THR A 188 18.87 6.89 -10.93
C THR A 188 20.25 6.69 -10.29
N GLU A 189 21.16 6.11 -11.06
CA GLU A 189 22.59 6.07 -10.74
C GLU A 189 23.21 7.47 -10.89
N GLN A 190 24.48 7.64 -10.50
CA GLN A 190 25.17 8.94 -10.57
C GLN A 190 25.29 9.49 -12.00
N ASP A 191 25.27 8.62 -13.01
CA ASP A 191 25.31 9.01 -14.43
C ASP A 191 23.92 9.40 -14.99
N GLY A 192 22.88 9.41 -14.16
CA GLY A 192 21.50 9.75 -14.52
C GLY A 192 20.70 8.63 -15.16
N LYS A 193 21.27 7.43 -15.35
CA LYS A 193 20.52 6.28 -15.84
C LYS A 193 19.64 5.68 -14.75
N PRO A 194 18.50 5.04 -15.12
CA PRO A 194 17.68 4.32 -14.15
C PRO A 194 18.51 3.32 -13.35
N MET A 195 18.34 3.33 -12.04
CA MET A 195 18.93 2.33 -11.15
C MET A 195 18.22 0.99 -11.37
N VAL A 196 19.00 -0.04 -11.62
CA VAL A 196 18.49 -1.41 -11.88
C VAL A 196 18.97 -2.34 -10.79
N LEU A 197 18.05 -3.08 -10.19
CA LEU A 197 18.32 -4.18 -9.29
C LEU A 197 18.44 -5.47 -10.09
N GLU A 198 19.49 -6.24 -9.83
CA GLU A 198 19.69 -7.59 -10.36
C GLU A 198 19.25 -8.61 -9.31
N VAL A 199 18.24 -9.41 -9.61
CA VAL A 199 17.76 -10.46 -8.73
C VAL A 199 18.03 -11.82 -9.35
N PRO A 200 18.84 -12.68 -8.71
CA PRO A 200 19.15 -14.00 -9.23
C PRO A 200 17.92 -14.91 -9.13
N TYR A 201 17.39 -15.31 -10.27
CA TYR A 201 16.36 -16.33 -10.40
C TYR A 201 16.97 -17.62 -10.94
N PRO A 202 16.29 -18.77 -10.84
CA PRO A 202 16.81 -20.03 -11.37
C PRO A 202 17.27 -19.94 -12.82
N GLY A 203 18.56 -20.08 -13.05
CA GLY A 203 19.17 -20.08 -14.38
C GLY A 203 19.21 -18.73 -15.11
N ARG A 204 18.82 -17.63 -14.46
CA ARG A 204 18.81 -16.28 -15.06
C ARG A 204 18.83 -15.17 -14.02
N ILE A 205 19.04 -13.95 -14.50
CA ILE A 205 18.85 -12.73 -13.69
C ILE A 205 17.55 -12.05 -14.13
N VAL A 206 16.73 -11.64 -13.18
CA VAL A 206 15.57 -10.77 -13.38
C VAL A 206 15.96 -9.37 -12.94
N TYR A 207 15.74 -8.41 -13.80
CA TYR A 207 16.05 -7.00 -13.58
C TYR A 207 14.81 -6.27 -13.09
N ALA A 208 14.97 -5.37 -12.13
CA ALA A 208 13.88 -4.52 -11.66
C ALA A 208 14.33 -3.06 -11.57
N HIS A 209 13.51 -2.13 -12.05
CA HIS A 209 13.65 -0.73 -11.70
C HIS A 209 13.24 -0.51 -10.24
N ILE A 210 13.86 0.47 -9.60
CA ILE A 210 13.52 0.89 -8.24
C ILE A 210 12.84 2.25 -8.33
N TRP A 211 11.60 2.32 -7.87
CA TRP A 211 10.82 3.55 -7.76
C TRP A 211 10.68 3.95 -6.31
N ARG A 212 10.62 5.24 -6.03
CA ARG A 212 10.40 5.81 -4.70
C ARG A 212 9.09 6.56 -4.63
N VAL A 213 8.31 6.29 -3.60
CA VAL A 213 7.15 7.07 -3.17
C VAL A 213 7.51 7.78 -1.88
N ASN A 214 7.33 9.10 -1.84
CA ASN A 214 7.50 9.87 -0.62
C ASN A 214 6.16 9.93 0.13
N VAL A 215 6.04 9.21 1.24
CA VAL A 215 4.86 9.18 2.12
C VAL A 215 5.17 10.08 3.32
N GLY A 216 5.05 11.39 3.12
CA GLY A 216 5.59 12.34 4.08
C GLY A 216 7.10 12.16 4.27
N ARG A 217 7.52 11.75 5.48
CA ARG A 217 8.92 11.46 5.84
C ARG A 217 9.36 10.05 5.44
N ILE A 218 8.41 9.12 5.31
CA ILE A 218 8.67 7.71 5.00
C ILE A 218 9.00 7.54 3.51
N LYS A 219 9.92 6.63 3.23
CA LYS A 219 10.27 6.21 1.87
C LYS A 219 9.72 4.82 1.61
N LEU A 220 8.85 4.70 0.61
CA LEU A 220 8.40 3.43 0.09
C LEU A 220 9.12 3.17 -1.23
N TYR A 221 9.83 2.06 -1.29
CA TYR A 221 10.50 1.61 -2.51
C TYR A 221 9.69 0.52 -3.19
N LEU A 222 9.45 0.70 -4.47
CA LEU A 222 8.64 -0.18 -5.30
C LEU A 222 9.48 -0.78 -6.40
N LEU A 223 9.43 -2.12 -6.52
CA LEU A 223 10.11 -2.86 -7.59
C LEU A 223 9.17 -2.99 -8.80
N ASP A 224 9.76 -2.84 -9.99
CA ASP A 224 9.07 -2.92 -11.28
C ASP A 224 9.92 -3.73 -12.25
N THR A 225 9.39 -4.88 -12.73
CA THR A 225 10.10 -5.80 -13.65
C THR A 225 9.75 -5.56 -15.11
N ASP A 226 8.95 -4.56 -15.45
CA ASP A 226 8.57 -4.26 -16.84
C ASP A 226 9.72 -3.56 -17.61
N LEU A 227 10.84 -4.26 -17.77
CA LEU A 227 12.03 -3.82 -18.50
C LEU A 227 12.22 -4.64 -19.76
N ASP A 228 12.71 -4.00 -20.84
CA ASP A 228 13.02 -4.67 -22.11
C ASP A 228 14.17 -5.67 -22.00
N THR A 229 15.00 -5.56 -20.96
CA THR A 229 16.09 -6.52 -20.67
C THR A 229 15.57 -7.84 -20.12
N ASN A 230 14.35 -7.86 -19.55
CA ASN A 230 13.70 -9.07 -19.07
C ASN A 230 13.03 -9.84 -20.19
N SER A 231 12.91 -11.16 -20.00
CA SER A 231 12.13 -12.02 -20.88
C SER A 231 10.64 -11.67 -20.82
N GLU A 232 9.88 -12.04 -21.87
CA GLU A 232 8.42 -11.88 -21.90
C GLU A 232 7.71 -12.60 -20.75
N TRP A 233 8.36 -13.60 -20.12
CA TRP A 233 7.85 -14.37 -18.99
C TRP A 233 8.17 -13.72 -17.62
N ASP A 234 9.13 -12.79 -17.57
CA ASP A 234 9.57 -12.17 -16.32
C ASP A 234 9.08 -10.72 -16.18
N ARG A 235 8.85 -10.03 -17.31
CA ARG A 235 8.23 -8.69 -17.28
C ARG A 235 6.89 -8.67 -16.53
N PRO A 236 5.98 -9.66 -16.71
CA PRO A 236 4.67 -9.65 -16.05
C PRO A 236 4.68 -9.91 -14.53
N ILE A 237 5.80 -10.20 -13.89
CA ILE A 237 5.86 -10.46 -12.44
C ILE A 237 5.19 -9.32 -11.65
N THR A 238 5.42 -8.07 -12.05
CA THR A 238 4.83 -6.89 -11.40
C THR A 238 3.67 -6.27 -12.19
N TYR A 239 3.00 -7.01 -13.08
CA TYR A 239 1.87 -6.45 -13.83
C TYR A 239 0.61 -6.28 -12.99
N GLN A 240 0.26 -7.29 -12.21
CA GLN A 240 -1.00 -7.30 -11.46
C GLN A 240 -0.80 -7.81 -10.03
N LEU A 241 -1.45 -7.13 -9.08
CA LEU A 241 -1.55 -7.59 -7.71
C LEU A 241 -2.36 -8.89 -7.65
N TYR A 242 -1.77 -9.93 -7.09
CA TYR A 242 -2.35 -11.29 -7.00
C TYR A 242 -2.71 -11.91 -8.35
N GLY A 243 -2.14 -11.42 -9.45
CA GLY A 243 -2.41 -11.93 -10.78
C GLY A 243 -1.56 -13.15 -11.16
N GLY A 244 -2.02 -13.89 -12.17
CA GLY A 244 -1.32 -15.06 -12.70
C GLY A 244 -1.61 -16.36 -11.94
N ASP A 245 -0.77 -17.35 -12.17
CA ASP A 245 -0.82 -18.68 -11.56
C ASP A 245 0.06 -18.76 -10.29
N TRP A 246 0.13 -19.95 -9.70
CA TRP A 246 0.97 -20.22 -8.52
C TRP A 246 2.47 -19.98 -8.76
N GLU A 247 2.94 -20.18 -9.99
CA GLU A 247 4.33 -19.87 -10.32
C GLU A 247 4.58 -18.36 -10.35
N ASN A 248 3.67 -17.58 -10.91
CA ASN A 248 3.77 -16.13 -10.84
C ASN A 248 3.69 -15.62 -9.39
N ARG A 249 2.84 -16.25 -8.57
CA ARG A 249 2.78 -15.97 -7.13
C ARG A 249 4.12 -16.22 -6.45
N MET A 250 4.75 -17.38 -6.71
CA MET A 250 6.09 -17.69 -6.20
C MET A 250 7.13 -16.67 -6.65
N LYS A 251 7.07 -16.24 -7.92
CA LYS A 251 7.97 -15.20 -8.45
C LYS A 251 7.78 -13.87 -7.72
N GLN A 252 6.54 -13.47 -7.45
CA GLN A 252 6.26 -12.23 -6.71
C GLN A 252 6.80 -12.29 -5.30
N GLU A 253 6.56 -13.37 -4.56
CA GLU A 253 7.04 -13.51 -3.19
C GLU A 253 8.57 -13.60 -3.11
N TYR A 254 9.20 -14.25 -4.08
CA TYR A 254 10.65 -14.28 -4.24
C TYR A 254 11.21 -12.86 -4.49
N LEU A 255 10.60 -12.12 -5.41
CA LEU A 255 11.01 -10.74 -5.70
C LEU A 255 10.83 -9.82 -4.49
N LEU A 256 9.70 -9.92 -3.78
CA LEU A 256 9.43 -9.11 -2.61
C LEU A 256 10.43 -9.39 -1.49
N GLY A 257 10.59 -10.66 -1.13
CA GLY A 257 11.44 -11.05 0.00
C GLY A 257 12.92 -10.92 -0.34
N ILE A 258 13.39 -11.73 -1.27
CA ILE A 258 14.82 -11.77 -1.64
C ILE A 258 15.24 -10.51 -2.38
N GLY A 259 14.50 -10.11 -3.42
CA GLY A 259 14.77 -8.88 -4.15
C GLY A 259 14.69 -7.63 -3.28
N GLY A 260 13.73 -7.58 -2.34
CA GLY A 260 13.59 -6.47 -1.41
C GLY A 260 14.79 -6.30 -0.48
N ILE A 261 15.34 -7.38 0.08
CA ILE A 261 16.57 -7.32 0.89
C ILE A 261 17.78 -6.91 0.04
N LEU A 262 17.93 -7.49 -1.15
CA LEU A 262 19.00 -7.09 -2.08
C LEU A 262 18.91 -5.60 -2.45
N MET A 263 17.69 -5.07 -2.60
CA MET A 263 17.48 -3.64 -2.83
C MET A 263 17.89 -2.80 -1.63
N LEU A 264 17.51 -3.16 -0.40
CA LEU A 264 17.93 -2.44 0.80
C LEU A 264 19.46 -2.42 0.93
N ASN A 265 20.11 -3.56 0.66
CA ASN A 265 21.57 -3.68 0.65
C ASN A 265 22.20 -2.76 -0.42
N LYS A 266 21.66 -2.76 -1.66
CA LYS A 266 22.13 -1.88 -2.75
C LYS A 266 21.99 -0.39 -2.40
N LEU A 267 20.93 -0.02 -1.70
CA LEU A 267 20.68 1.36 -1.25
C LEU A 267 21.43 1.73 0.04
N GLY A 268 22.13 0.78 0.67
CA GLY A 268 22.85 1.00 1.93
C GLY A 268 21.93 1.29 3.12
N ILE A 269 20.67 0.84 3.07
CA ILE A 269 19.69 1.04 4.13
C ILE A 269 19.89 0.00 5.21
N LYS A 270 20.24 0.46 6.40
CA LYS A 270 20.38 -0.38 7.60
C LYS A 270 19.05 -0.43 8.34
N THR A 271 18.73 -1.58 8.87
CA THR A 271 17.44 -1.88 9.52
C THR A 271 17.68 -2.69 10.78
N ASP A 272 17.02 -2.29 11.86
CA ASP A 272 17.05 -3.02 13.14
C ASP A 272 15.93 -4.08 13.20
N LEU A 273 14.73 -3.75 12.72
CA LEU A 273 13.56 -4.63 12.73
C LEU A 273 12.95 -4.80 11.33
N TYR A 274 12.64 -6.04 10.99
CA TYR A 274 12.01 -6.41 9.74
C TYR A 274 10.59 -6.88 10.00
N HIS A 275 9.63 -6.21 9.36
CA HIS A 275 8.22 -6.49 9.56
C HIS A 275 7.62 -7.15 8.31
N CYS A 276 7.27 -8.42 8.44
CA CYS A 276 6.53 -9.17 7.43
C CYS A 276 5.03 -8.88 7.53
N ASN A 277 4.47 -8.17 6.56
CA ASN A 277 3.03 -7.99 6.46
C ASN A 277 2.43 -9.12 5.64
N GLU A 278 1.87 -10.14 6.31
CA GLU A 278 1.40 -11.41 5.76
C GLU A 278 2.54 -12.35 5.33
N GLY A 279 2.20 -13.64 5.10
CA GLY A 279 3.15 -14.69 4.71
C GLY A 279 3.91 -14.42 3.42
N HIS A 280 3.31 -13.71 2.49
CA HIS A 280 3.90 -13.39 1.18
C HIS A 280 5.23 -12.61 1.24
N ALA A 281 5.56 -12.01 2.38
CA ALA A 281 6.83 -11.32 2.57
C ALA A 281 7.92 -12.19 3.23
N ALA A 282 7.59 -13.39 3.71
CA ALA A 282 8.45 -14.17 4.61
C ALA A 282 9.82 -14.53 4.01
N LEU A 283 9.97 -14.64 2.69
CA LEU A 283 11.25 -14.94 2.04
C LEU A 283 12.32 -13.86 2.27
N LEU A 284 11.96 -12.67 2.80
CA LEU A 284 12.97 -11.70 3.24
C LEU A 284 13.92 -12.32 4.29
N ASN A 285 13.39 -13.21 5.16
CA ASN A 285 14.19 -13.87 6.19
C ASN A 285 15.17 -14.89 5.60
N VAL A 286 14.84 -15.51 4.45
CA VAL A 286 15.80 -16.39 3.76
C VAL A 286 17.02 -15.62 3.28
N GLN A 287 16.84 -14.47 2.64
CA GLN A 287 17.99 -13.67 2.17
C GLN A 287 18.82 -13.15 3.34
N ARG A 288 18.18 -12.74 4.42
CA ARG A 288 18.88 -12.33 5.65
C ARG A 288 19.70 -13.47 6.26
N LEU A 289 19.13 -14.68 6.30
CA LEU A 289 19.87 -15.87 6.72
C LEU A 289 21.11 -16.11 5.85
N VAL A 290 20.95 -15.99 4.52
CA VAL A 290 22.09 -16.10 3.59
C VAL A 290 23.14 -15.03 3.89
N ASP A 291 22.75 -13.78 4.10
CA ASP A 291 23.66 -12.70 4.39
C ASP A 291 24.47 -12.96 5.67
N TYR A 292 23.83 -13.40 6.77
CA TYR A 292 24.52 -13.74 8.02
C TYR A 292 25.43 -14.97 7.91
N VAL A 293 25.00 -15.99 7.17
CA VAL A 293 25.82 -17.21 6.99
C VAL A 293 27.01 -16.94 6.08
N GLN A 294 26.81 -16.22 4.96
CA GLN A 294 27.86 -16.04 3.95
C GLN A 294 28.79 -14.87 4.27
N ASN A 295 28.28 -13.75 4.80
CA ASN A 295 29.06 -12.55 5.03
C ASN A 295 29.62 -12.48 6.47
N ASP A 296 28.80 -12.87 7.47
CA ASP A 296 29.16 -12.81 8.89
C ASP A 296 29.67 -14.16 9.43
N HIS A 297 29.67 -15.21 8.57
CA HIS A 297 30.18 -16.55 8.87
C HIS A 297 29.50 -17.23 10.08
N LEU A 298 28.21 -16.88 10.34
CA LEU A 298 27.44 -17.55 11.37
C LEU A 298 27.01 -18.94 10.89
N LYS A 299 26.87 -19.89 11.83
CA LYS A 299 26.18 -21.14 11.55
C LYS A 299 24.68 -20.86 11.37
N PHE A 300 24.01 -21.72 10.61
CA PHE A 300 22.58 -21.54 10.31
C PHE A 300 21.72 -21.27 11.56
N ASN A 301 21.90 -22.07 12.64
CA ASN A 301 21.12 -21.88 13.87
C ASN A 301 21.42 -20.54 14.57
N GLU A 302 22.66 -20.07 14.51
CA GLU A 302 23.07 -18.77 15.06
C GLU A 302 22.43 -17.63 14.23
N ALA A 303 22.51 -17.74 12.90
CA ALA A 303 21.86 -16.80 11.98
C ALA A 303 20.34 -16.79 12.16
N LEU A 304 19.71 -17.95 12.37
CA LEU A 304 18.27 -18.06 12.58
C LEU A 304 17.82 -17.30 13.84
N GLU A 305 18.56 -17.42 14.95
CA GLU A 305 18.23 -16.68 16.17
C GLU A 305 18.38 -15.16 16.00
N VAL A 306 19.39 -14.69 15.25
CA VAL A 306 19.55 -13.27 14.92
C VAL A 306 18.40 -12.77 14.04
N VAL A 307 18.04 -13.55 13.02
CA VAL A 307 16.91 -13.21 12.13
C VAL A 307 15.60 -13.20 12.89
N ARG A 308 15.34 -14.21 13.73
CA ARG A 308 14.10 -14.30 14.54
C ARG A 308 13.96 -13.12 15.47
N SER A 309 14.99 -12.80 16.25
CA SER A 309 14.97 -11.73 17.27
C SER A 309 14.72 -10.34 16.69
N SER A 310 14.93 -10.17 15.38
CA SER A 310 14.73 -8.90 14.65
C SER A 310 13.63 -8.97 13.60
N SER A 311 12.72 -9.95 13.70
CA SER A 311 11.61 -10.12 12.75
C SER A 311 10.25 -10.19 13.46
N LEU A 312 9.27 -9.50 12.87
CA LEU A 312 7.87 -9.50 13.27
C LEU A 312 7.01 -10.00 12.09
N TYR A 313 6.06 -10.87 12.37
CA TYR A 313 5.07 -11.33 11.41
C TYR A 313 3.66 -10.89 11.82
N THR A 314 2.99 -10.13 10.97
CA THR A 314 1.57 -9.80 11.15
C THR A 314 0.73 -10.62 10.18
N VAL A 315 -0.14 -11.47 10.73
CA VAL A 315 -1.09 -12.29 9.98
C VAL A 315 -2.43 -11.55 9.82
N HIS A 316 -2.97 -11.56 8.62
CA HIS A 316 -4.27 -10.96 8.30
C HIS A 316 -5.32 -12.02 7.96
N THR A 317 -4.91 -13.13 7.40
CA THR A 317 -5.77 -14.20 6.89
C THR A 317 -6.30 -15.06 8.02
N PRO A 318 -7.63 -15.13 8.26
CA PRO A 318 -8.19 -15.84 9.41
C PRO A 318 -8.46 -17.32 9.14
N VAL A 319 -8.17 -17.82 7.94
CA VAL A 319 -8.47 -19.20 7.53
C VAL A 319 -7.27 -19.85 6.83
N PRO A 320 -6.94 -21.12 7.12
CA PRO A 320 -5.79 -21.80 6.53
C PRO A 320 -5.79 -21.77 4.98
N ALA A 321 -6.94 -21.96 4.36
CA ALA A 321 -7.07 -22.00 2.90
C ALA A 321 -6.71 -20.69 2.17
N GLY A 322 -6.60 -19.59 2.89
CA GLY A 322 -6.20 -18.29 2.34
C GLY A 322 -4.70 -18.01 2.42
N HIS A 323 -3.92 -18.89 3.03
CA HIS A 323 -2.46 -18.77 3.08
C HIS A 323 -1.80 -19.34 1.83
N ASP A 324 -0.59 -18.87 1.55
CA ASP A 324 0.18 -19.33 0.41
C ASP A 324 0.92 -20.64 0.74
N TYR A 325 0.68 -21.67 -0.10
CA TYR A 325 1.26 -22.99 -0.01
C TYR A 325 1.86 -23.38 -1.36
N PHE A 326 3.14 -23.74 -1.37
CA PHE A 326 3.84 -24.15 -2.57
C PHE A 326 4.16 -25.66 -2.54
N ASP A 327 3.84 -26.33 -3.65
CA ASP A 327 4.30 -27.72 -3.83
C ASP A 327 5.83 -27.78 -3.79
N GLU A 328 6.38 -28.85 -3.23
CA GLU A 328 7.84 -29.00 -3.08
C GLU A 328 8.59 -28.85 -4.40
N SER A 329 8.01 -29.33 -5.52
CA SER A 329 8.60 -29.21 -6.85
C SER A 329 8.69 -27.74 -7.31
N LEU A 330 7.64 -26.95 -7.07
CA LEU A 330 7.63 -25.52 -7.41
C LEU A 330 8.56 -24.74 -6.49
N PHE A 331 8.48 -24.97 -5.18
CA PHE A 331 9.36 -24.32 -4.21
C PHE A 331 10.83 -24.67 -4.49
N GLY A 332 11.13 -25.94 -4.76
CA GLY A 332 12.48 -26.42 -5.11
C GLY A 332 13.04 -25.81 -6.38
N LYS A 333 12.19 -25.50 -7.37
CA LYS A 333 12.62 -24.79 -8.57
C LYS A 333 13.26 -23.44 -8.25
N TYR A 334 12.75 -22.70 -7.27
CA TYR A 334 13.23 -21.35 -6.89
C TYR A 334 14.21 -21.37 -5.72
N MET A 335 14.05 -22.28 -4.78
CA MET A 335 14.79 -22.29 -3.52
C MET A 335 15.85 -23.40 -3.43
N GLY A 336 16.00 -24.23 -4.48
CA GLY A 336 16.87 -25.41 -4.47
C GLY A 336 18.37 -25.14 -4.24
N GLU A 337 18.84 -23.91 -4.53
CA GLU A 337 20.24 -23.52 -4.28
C GLU A 337 20.49 -22.98 -2.87
N PHE A 338 19.42 -22.64 -2.12
CA PHE A 338 19.55 -21.99 -0.82
C PHE A 338 20.09 -22.88 0.28
N PRO A 339 19.78 -24.19 0.37
CA PRO A 339 20.38 -25.07 1.36
C PRO A 339 21.91 -25.03 1.35
N ALA A 340 22.52 -25.07 0.17
CA ALA A 340 23.97 -24.97 0.04
C ALA A 340 24.51 -23.62 0.55
N LYS A 341 23.79 -22.52 0.29
CA LYS A 341 24.15 -21.19 0.78
C LYS A 341 23.99 -21.07 2.31
N LEU A 342 23.05 -21.81 2.87
CA LEU A 342 22.74 -21.81 4.32
C LEU A 342 23.52 -22.85 5.10
N GLY A 343 24.19 -23.80 4.43
CA GLY A 343 24.90 -24.90 5.09
C GLY A 343 23.98 -25.92 5.77
N ILE A 344 22.79 -26.17 5.19
CA ILE A 344 21.78 -27.12 5.68
C ILE A 344 21.34 -28.08 4.57
N GLU A 345 20.62 -29.13 4.92
CA GLU A 345 20.00 -30.01 3.94
C GLU A 345 18.67 -29.43 3.38
N TRP A 346 18.30 -29.88 2.18
CA TRP A 346 17.00 -29.48 1.57
C TRP A 346 15.80 -29.75 2.50
N LYS A 347 15.85 -30.90 3.16
CA LYS A 347 14.82 -31.32 4.12
C LYS A 347 14.66 -30.32 5.27
N ASP A 348 15.75 -29.75 5.76
CA ASP A 348 15.71 -28.80 6.88
C ASP A 348 15.02 -27.51 6.45
N LEU A 349 15.32 -27.02 5.23
CA LEU A 349 14.63 -25.86 4.68
C LEU A 349 13.13 -26.12 4.52
N MET A 350 12.76 -27.28 3.95
CA MET A 350 11.35 -27.65 3.77
C MET A 350 10.61 -27.76 5.11
N ASN A 351 11.25 -28.31 6.13
CA ASN A 351 10.66 -28.47 7.46
C ASN A 351 10.38 -27.13 8.15
N MET A 352 11.08 -26.07 7.80
CA MET A 352 10.75 -24.73 8.31
C MET A 352 9.38 -24.22 7.85
N GLY A 353 8.87 -24.70 6.72
CA GLY A 353 7.55 -24.32 6.18
C GLY A 353 6.47 -25.39 6.37
N ARG A 354 6.71 -26.43 7.16
CA ARG A 354 5.77 -27.55 7.40
C ARG A 354 5.29 -27.58 8.84
N GLU A 355 4.00 -27.80 9.05
CA GLU A 355 3.43 -28.02 10.39
C GLU A 355 3.90 -29.36 10.97
N ASN A 356 4.03 -30.37 10.11
CA ASN A 356 4.57 -31.66 10.47
C ASN A 356 5.90 -31.89 9.73
N PRO A 357 7.03 -31.73 10.42
CA PRO A 357 8.35 -32.04 9.85
C PRO A 357 8.39 -33.47 9.31
N ASP A 358 9.23 -33.70 8.30
CA ASP A 358 9.47 -34.99 7.68
C ASP A 358 8.26 -35.62 6.96
N THR A 359 7.31 -34.81 6.54
CA THR A 359 6.15 -35.23 5.76
C THR A 359 6.23 -34.67 4.32
N ASN A 360 5.24 -35.04 3.50
CA ASN A 360 5.09 -34.50 2.14
C ASN A 360 4.16 -33.26 2.09
N GLU A 361 4.00 -32.56 3.21
CA GLU A 361 3.22 -31.32 3.24
C GLU A 361 3.87 -30.27 2.32
N LYS A 362 3.02 -29.44 1.71
CA LYS A 362 3.48 -28.26 0.95
C LYS A 362 4.24 -27.30 1.86
N PHE A 363 5.10 -26.51 1.29
CA PHE A 363 5.74 -25.40 2.01
C PHE A 363 4.74 -24.26 2.23
N SER A 364 4.43 -23.96 3.48
CA SER A 364 3.59 -22.84 3.89
C SER A 364 4.43 -21.62 4.21
N MET A 365 4.15 -20.51 3.54
CA MET A 365 4.83 -19.24 3.80
C MET A 365 4.52 -18.70 5.21
N SER A 366 3.32 -18.94 5.71
CA SER A 366 2.92 -18.52 7.06
C SER A 366 3.58 -19.36 8.15
N VAL A 367 3.73 -20.66 7.94
CA VAL A 367 4.49 -21.53 8.85
C VAL A 367 5.96 -21.11 8.90
N PHE A 368 6.53 -20.84 7.73
CA PHE A 368 7.90 -20.33 7.64
C PHE A 368 8.04 -18.97 8.34
N ALA A 369 7.08 -18.06 8.17
CA ALA A 369 7.07 -16.78 8.89
C ALA A 369 7.02 -16.98 10.41
N CYS A 370 6.16 -17.88 10.92
CA CYS A 370 6.10 -18.23 12.35
C CYS A 370 7.43 -18.81 12.86
N ASN A 371 8.12 -19.63 12.06
CA ASN A 371 9.40 -20.23 12.45
C ASN A 371 10.60 -19.28 12.35
N SER A 372 10.49 -18.21 11.54
CA SER A 372 11.57 -17.25 11.28
C SER A 372 11.34 -15.86 11.89
N CYS A 373 10.23 -15.63 12.56
CA CYS A 373 9.94 -14.42 13.33
C CYS A 373 9.76 -14.76 14.81
N GLN A 374 10.24 -13.91 15.69
CA GLN A 374 10.04 -14.08 17.13
C GLN A 374 8.62 -13.69 17.53
N GLU A 375 8.15 -12.57 17.04
CA GLU A 375 6.82 -12.04 17.33
C GLU A 375 5.86 -12.31 16.19
N VAL A 376 4.68 -12.82 16.54
CA VAL A 376 3.57 -13.06 15.62
C VAL A 376 2.31 -12.39 16.18
N ASN A 377 1.63 -11.59 15.38
CA ASN A 377 0.38 -10.97 15.83
C ASN A 377 -0.73 -11.04 14.79
N GLY A 378 -1.95 -11.27 15.28
CA GLY A 378 -3.18 -10.98 14.54
C GLY A 378 -3.56 -9.51 14.62
N VAL A 379 -4.56 -9.10 13.83
CA VAL A 379 -4.95 -7.69 13.64
C VAL A 379 -6.15 -7.23 14.49
N SER A 380 -6.56 -8.04 15.44
CA SER A 380 -7.54 -7.71 16.49
C SER A 380 -7.49 -8.77 17.59
N TRP A 381 -8.07 -8.48 18.76
CA TRP A 381 -8.18 -9.46 19.84
C TRP A 381 -8.77 -10.80 19.38
N LEU A 382 -9.92 -10.76 18.67
CA LEU A 382 -10.55 -11.98 18.17
C LEU A 382 -9.68 -12.69 17.14
N HIS A 383 -9.05 -11.93 16.23
CA HIS A 383 -8.16 -12.50 15.23
C HIS A 383 -6.91 -13.13 15.85
N GLY A 384 -6.35 -12.53 16.91
CA GLY A 384 -5.27 -13.15 17.69
C GLY A 384 -5.69 -14.51 18.24
N LYS A 385 -6.89 -14.64 18.81
CA LYS A 385 -7.42 -15.91 19.29
C LYS A 385 -7.65 -16.95 18.17
N VAL A 386 -8.08 -16.52 17.00
CA VAL A 386 -8.20 -17.37 15.80
C VAL A 386 -6.81 -17.84 15.35
N SER A 387 -5.85 -16.92 15.29
CA SER A 387 -4.48 -17.20 14.85
C SER A 387 -3.75 -18.15 15.82
N GLN A 388 -3.95 -17.99 17.14
CA GLN A 388 -3.45 -18.94 18.14
C GLN A 388 -3.89 -20.37 17.85
N LYS A 389 -5.19 -20.56 17.56
CA LYS A 389 -5.72 -21.88 17.21
C LYS A 389 -5.21 -22.39 15.86
N MET A 390 -5.08 -21.50 14.89
CA MET A 390 -4.66 -21.83 13.53
C MET A 390 -3.19 -22.28 13.50
N PHE A 391 -2.32 -21.63 14.24
CA PHE A 391 -0.89 -21.92 14.27
C PHE A 391 -0.46 -22.89 15.39
N GLN A 392 -1.39 -23.34 16.23
CA GLN A 392 -1.09 -24.29 17.30
C GLN A 392 -0.35 -25.56 16.81
N PRO A 393 -0.64 -26.14 15.63
CA PRO A 393 0.08 -27.32 15.14
C PRO A 393 1.61 -27.13 14.96
N ILE A 394 2.08 -25.89 14.78
CA ILE A 394 3.52 -25.56 14.65
C ILE A 394 4.26 -25.82 15.96
N TRP A 395 3.63 -25.49 17.09
CA TRP A 395 4.23 -25.63 18.43
C TRP A 395 3.57 -26.78 19.19
N LYS A 396 4.00 -28.01 18.88
CA LYS A 396 3.47 -29.22 19.50
C LYS A 396 3.72 -29.23 21.00
N GLY A 397 2.69 -29.59 21.76
CA GLY A 397 2.75 -29.67 23.22
C GLY A 397 2.30 -28.42 23.95
N TYR A 398 2.04 -27.32 23.23
CA TYR A 398 1.48 -26.09 23.81
C TYR A 398 -0.01 -25.98 23.53
N SER A 399 -0.78 -25.43 24.47
CA SER A 399 -2.16 -25.00 24.20
C SER A 399 -2.18 -23.68 23.41
N PRO A 400 -3.27 -23.35 22.69
CA PRO A 400 -3.33 -22.09 21.91
C PRO A 400 -3.02 -20.82 22.70
N ASP A 401 -3.39 -20.78 23.98
CA ASP A 401 -3.23 -19.58 24.83
C ASP A 401 -1.77 -19.43 25.35
N GLU A 402 -0.94 -20.46 25.22
CA GLU A 402 0.48 -20.43 25.60
C GLU A 402 1.40 -19.98 24.46
N LEU A 403 0.85 -19.82 23.24
CA LEU A 403 1.65 -19.47 22.08
C LEU A 403 2.05 -17.99 22.06
N HIS A 404 3.23 -17.70 21.51
CA HIS A 404 3.70 -16.35 21.19
C HIS A 404 2.95 -15.73 20.01
N VAL A 405 1.62 -15.85 19.99
CA VAL A 405 0.75 -15.24 19.00
C VAL A 405 -0.14 -14.24 19.71
N GLY A 406 0.26 -12.98 19.58
CA GLY A 406 -0.46 -11.86 20.17
C GLY A 406 -1.48 -11.23 19.22
N TYR A 407 -1.86 -10.01 19.54
CA TYR A 407 -2.65 -9.19 18.63
C TYR A 407 -2.30 -7.71 18.79
N VAL A 408 -2.40 -6.98 17.69
CA VAL A 408 -2.42 -5.52 17.66
C VAL A 408 -3.65 -5.12 16.87
N THR A 409 -4.60 -4.43 17.50
CA THR A 409 -5.83 -4.02 16.80
C THR A 409 -5.49 -3.02 15.71
N ASN A 410 -5.98 -3.27 14.49
CA ASN A 410 -5.80 -2.34 13.38
C ASN A 410 -6.31 -0.94 13.75
N GLY A 411 -5.45 0.05 13.57
CA GLY A 411 -5.80 1.44 13.60
C GLY A 411 -6.17 1.97 12.22
N VAL A 412 -6.57 3.23 12.20
CA VAL A 412 -6.78 4.00 10.97
C VAL A 412 -6.01 5.31 11.09
N HIS A 413 -5.46 5.77 9.98
CA HIS A 413 -4.84 7.09 9.94
C HIS A 413 -5.93 8.17 9.93
N MET A 414 -6.27 8.69 11.11
CA MET A 414 -7.39 9.60 11.31
C MET A 414 -7.33 10.85 10.41
N PRO A 415 -6.15 11.49 10.17
CA PRO A 415 -6.06 12.61 9.24
C PRO A 415 -6.47 12.29 7.80
N THR A 416 -6.35 11.04 7.36
CA THR A 416 -6.85 10.61 6.04
C THR A 416 -8.37 10.42 6.02
N TRP A 417 -8.94 9.77 7.05
CA TRP A 417 -10.31 9.27 6.99
C TRP A 417 -11.35 10.18 7.63
N ALA A 418 -10.95 11.02 8.59
CA ALA A 418 -11.87 11.97 9.19
C ALA A 418 -12.16 13.14 8.25
N ALA A 419 -13.44 13.44 8.06
CA ALA A 419 -13.86 14.62 7.33
C ALA A 419 -13.36 15.91 8.01
N SER A 420 -13.21 17.00 7.23
CA SER A 420 -12.75 18.30 7.73
C SER A 420 -13.58 18.79 8.92
N GLU A 421 -14.92 18.59 8.86
CA GLU A 421 -15.84 18.98 9.92
C GLU A 421 -15.55 18.25 11.25
N TRP A 422 -15.16 16.96 11.18
CA TRP A 422 -14.77 16.23 12.37
C TRP A 422 -13.40 16.68 12.89
N LYS A 423 -12.44 16.93 12.01
CA LYS A 423 -11.11 17.43 12.43
C LYS A 423 -11.22 18.78 13.12
N GLU A 424 -11.99 19.71 12.56
CA GLU A 424 -12.24 21.03 13.15
C GLU A 424 -12.95 20.91 14.52
N PHE A 425 -13.95 20.04 14.60
CA PHE A 425 -14.65 19.76 15.84
C PHE A 425 -13.71 19.18 16.91
N TYR A 426 -12.88 18.20 16.55
CA TYR A 426 -11.94 17.57 17.50
C TYR A 426 -10.89 18.58 18.00
N VAL A 427 -10.30 19.36 17.12
CA VAL A 427 -9.34 20.41 17.51
C VAL A 427 -9.99 21.45 18.42
N LYS A 428 -11.23 21.86 18.10
CA LYS A 428 -11.98 22.81 18.94
C LYS A 428 -12.32 22.25 20.32
N THR A 429 -12.69 20.97 20.41
CA THR A 429 -13.16 20.33 21.65
C THR A 429 -12.01 19.86 22.53
N PHE A 430 -11.01 19.21 21.91
CA PHE A 430 -9.92 18.56 22.65
C PHE A 430 -8.66 19.41 22.73
N GLY A 431 -8.53 20.42 21.88
CA GLY A 431 -7.37 21.29 21.76
C GLY A 431 -6.49 20.98 20.52
N PRO A 432 -5.58 21.90 20.16
CA PRO A 432 -4.78 21.80 18.95
C PRO A 432 -3.82 20.59 18.96
N GLU A 433 -3.46 20.10 20.14
CA GLU A 433 -2.55 18.94 20.30
C GLU A 433 -3.23 17.59 20.04
N PHE A 434 -4.57 17.57 19.89
CA PHE A 434 -5.32 16.34 19.66
C PHE A 434 -4.79 15.55 18.46
N MET A 435 -4.45 16.22 17.36
CA MET A 435 -4.00 15.57 16.13
C MET A 435 -2.68 14.78 16.30
N SER A 436 -1.87 15.12 17.30
CA SER A 436 -0.62 14.42 17.64
C SER A 436 -0.75 13.46 18.83
N HIS A 437 -1.86 13.54 19.60
CA HIS A 437 -2.10 12.76 20.81
C HIS A 437 -3.44 12.02 20.79
N GLN A 438 -3.96 11.72 19.63
CA GLN A 438 -5.26 11.06 19.43
C GLN A 438 -5.35 9.64 20.06
N SER A 439 -4.24 9.04 20.42
CA SER A 439 -4.18 7.76 21.12
C SER A 439 -4.35 7.88 22.66
N ASP A 440 -4.34 9.10 23.22
CA ASP A 440 -4.53 9.31 24.66
C ASP A 440 -6.03 9.23 25.02
N PRO A 441 -6.48 8.19 25.76
CA PRO A 441 -7.87 8.03 26.15
C PRO A 441 -8.41 9.23 26.94
N LYS A 442 -7.57 9.91 27.74
CA LYS A 442 -7.98 11.06 28.56
C LYS A 442 -8.39 12.26 27.72
N MET A 443 -7.81 12.44 26.54
CA MET A 443 -8.23 13.51 25.65
C MET A 443 -9.66 13.31 25.17
N TRP A 444 -10.05 12.04 24.94
CA TRP A 444 -11.39 11.68 24.48
C TRP A 444 -12.48 11.83 25.55
N GLU A 445 -12.14 11.85 26.85
CA GLU A 445 -13.13 12.00 27.94
C GLU A 445 -13.95 13.27 27.81
N LYS A 446 -13.39 14.35 27.27
CA LYS A 446 -14.10 15.61 27.02
C LYS A 446 -15.29 15.46 26.06
N ILE A 447 -15.41 14.36 25.31
CA ILE A 447 -16.56 14.12 24.43
C ILE A 447 -17.87 13.99 25.21
N TYR A 448 -17.82 13.53 26.47
CA TYR A 448 -18.99 13.37 27.31
C TYR A 448 -19.56 14.72 27.80
N GLU A 449 -18.82 15.81 27.62
CA GLU A 449 -19.26 17.17 27.96
C GLU A 449 -19.89 17.90 26.78
N VAL A 450 -19.83 17.29 25.58
CA VAL A 450 -20.33 17.88 24.35
C VAL A 450 -21.80 17.56 24.17
N ASP A 451 -22.58 18.58 23.78
CA ASP A 451 -23.99 18.42 23.44
C ASP A 451 -24.17 17.46 22.25
N ASP A 452 -25.01 16.45 22.42
CA ASP A 452 -25.35 15.47 21.39
C ASP A 452 -25.85 16.12 20.10
N GLU A 453 -26.51 17.26 20.17
CA GLU A 453 -27.01 18.00 19.01
C GLU A 453 -25.86 18.47 18.10
N ILE A 454 -24.72 18.89 18.66
CA ILE A 454 -23.54 19.31 17.90
C ILE A 454 -23.00 18.11 17.09
N ILE A 455 -22.83 16.97 17.76
CA ILE A 455 -22.36 15.73 17.15
C ILE A 455 -23.31 15.27 16.03
N TRP A 456 -24.63 15.32 16.33
CA TRP A 456 -25.66 14.94 15.37
C TRP A 456 -25.69 15.83 14.13
N ASN A 457 -25.54 17.15 14.32
CA ASN A 457 -25.56 18.12 13.23
C ASN A 457 -24.36 17.95 12.28
N ILE A 458 -23.17 17.68 12.80
CA ILE A 458 -21.99 17.33 11.96
C ILE A 458 -22.29 16.08 11.13
N ARG A 459 -22.81 15.04 11.77
CA ARG A 459 -23.18 13.79 11.09
C ARG A 459 -24.25 14.01 10.00
N GLN A 460 -25.26 14.82 10.26
CA GLN A 460 -26.29 15.14 9.26
C GLN A 460 -25.72 15.96 8.08
N THR A 461 -24.82 16.90 8.37
CA THR A 461 -24.12 17.67 7.34
C THR A 461 -23.34 16.74 6.39
N LEU A 462 -22.55 15.84 6.93
CA LEU A 462 -21.79 14.87 6.15
C LEU A 462 -22.69 13.92 5.37
N LYS A 463 -23.79 13.46 5.98
CA LYS A 463 -24.79 12.62 5.32
C LYS A 463 -25.43 13.33 4.12
N ASN A 464 -25.76 14.60 4.28
CA ASN A 464 -26.32 15.42 3.19
C ASN A 464 -25.30 15.62 2.06
N LYS A 465 -24.03 15.87 2.38
CA LYS A 465 -22.95 15.93 1.39
C LYS A 465 -22.83 14.61 0.61
N PHE A 466 -22.86 13.48 1.31
CA PHE A 466 -22.80 12.16 0.69
C PHE A 466 -24.00 11.90 -0.24
N VAL A 467 -25.23 12.19 0.23
CA VAL A 467 -26.43 12.03 -0.60
C VAL A 467 -26.39 12.92 -1.84
N LYS A 468 -25.86 14.15 -1.70
CA LYS A 468 -25.68 15.05 -2.84
C LYS A 468 -24.64 14.46 -3.82
N PHE A 469 -23.50 14.02 -3.34
CA PHE A 469 -22.46 13.39 -4.16
C PHE A 469 -23.01 12.20 -4.96
N VAL A 470 -23.71 11.28 -4.30
CA VAL A 470 -24.33 10.12 -4.97
C VAL A 470 -25.32 10.55 -6.05
N LYS A 471 -26.13 11.57 -5.79
CA LYS A 471 -27.09 12.09 -6.79
C LYS A 471 -26.41 12.71 -7.99
N ASP A 472 -25.36 13.47 -7.76
CA ASP A 472 -24.62 14.17 -8.82
C ASP A 472 -23.84 13.15 -9.67
N ASP A 473 -23.18 12.16 -9.05
CA ASP A 473 -22.47 11.08 -9.72
C ASP A 473 -23.43 10.20 -10.55
N PHE A 474 -24.57 9.83 -9.98
CA PHE A 474 -25.62 9.11 -10.72
C PHE A 474 -26.15 9.90 -11.91
N ARG A 475 -26.30 11.22 -11.79
CA ARG A 475 -26.74 12.06 -12.89
C ARG A 475 -25.72 12.11 -14.02
N GLU A 476 -24.45 12.33 -13.69
CA GLU A 476 -23.36 12.34 -14.67
C GLU A 476 -23.25 10.98 -15.38
N THR A 477 -23.27 9.89 -14.64
CA THR A 477 -23.24 8.52 -15.19
C THR A 477 -24.49 8.20 -15.98
N PHE A 478 -25.67 8.67 -15.53
CA PHE A 478 -26.94 8.49 -16.22
C PHE A 478 -27.00 9.22 -17.56
N GLU A 479 -26.54 10.47 -17.62
CA GLU A 479 -26.48 11.25 -18.86
C GLU A 479 -25.53 10.61 -19.88
N LEU A 480 -24.48 9.97 -19.43
CA LEU A 480 -23.52 9.24 -20.28
C LEU A 480 -24.08 7.91 -20.82
N TYR A 481 -24.83 7.16 -20.03
CA TYR A 481 -25.15 5.76 -20.35
C TYR A 481 -26.63 5.47 -20.59
N CYS A 482 -27.60 6.30 -20.17
CA CYS A 482 -29.01 5.91 -20.20
C CYS A 482 -30.06 7.02 -20.30
N ARG A 483 -30.30 7.55 -21.47
CA ARG A 483 -31.45 8.47 -21.66
C ARG A 483 -32.85 7.82 -21.55
N ARG A 484 -33.04 6.51 -21.51
CA ARG A 484 -34.37 5.87 -21.55
C ARG A 484 -34.69 4.75 -20.54
N ALA A 485 -33.77 3.94 -20.08
CA ALA A 485 -34.08 2.74 -19.31
C ALA A 485 -34.11 2.93 -17.78
N LEU A 486 -33.42 3.91 -17.24
CA LEU A 486 -33.24 4.07 -15.78
C LEU A 486 -34.21 5.06 -15.11
N LEU A 487 -35.08 5.74 -15.86
CA LEU A 487 -36.11 6.65 -15.29
C LEU A 487 -37.02 5.97 -14.25
N GLN A 488 -37.28 4.67 -14.37
CA GLN A 488 -38.03 3.91 -13.38
C GLN A 488 -37.22 3.63 -12.11
N TYR A 489 -35.91 3.36 -12.22
CA TYR A 489 -35.03 3.09 -11.07
C TYR A 489 -34.67 4.36 -10.29
N VAL A 490 -34.43 5.49 -10.98
CA VAL A 490 -34.14 6.77 -10.35
C VAL A 490 -35.35 7.32 -9.59
N ARG A 491 -36.57 7.09 -10.05
CA ARG A 491 -37.79 7.43 -9.30
C ARG A 491 -37.90 6.67 -7.98
N LEU A 492 -37.44 5.42 -7.93
CA LEU A 492 -37.40 4.61 -6.70
C LEU A 492 -36.29 5.08 -5.72
N LEU A 493 -35.18 5.61 -6.22
CA LEU A 493 -34.07 6.12 -5.42
C LEU A 493 -34.31 7.53 -4.86
N LEU A 494 -35.21 8.29 -5.47
CA LEU A 494 -35.56 9.65 -5.03
C LEU A 494 -36.54 9.70 -3.84
N ILE A 495 -37.04 8.55 -3.36
CA ILE A 495 -37.89 8.48 -2.17
C ILE A 495 -37.02 8.30 -0.92
N PRO A 496 -36.92 9.29 -0.02
CA PRO A 496 -35.98 9.28 1.12
C PRO A 496 -36.11 8.08 2.06
N VAL A 497 -37.26 7.45 2.10
CA VAL A 497 -37.59 6.35 3.05
C VAL A 497 -37.02 4.99 2.62
N ARG A 498 -36.72 4.76 1.33
CA ARG A 498 -36.23 3.46 0.83
C ARG A 498 -34.71 3.33 0.78
N PHE A 499 -33.96 4.40 0.89
CA PHE A 499 -32.49 4.36 0.90
C PHE A 499 -31.89 3.61 2.11
N ARG A 500 -32.65 3.51 3.21
CA ARG A 500 -32.24 2.70 4.38
C ARG A 500 -32.11 1.20 4.10
N CYS A 501 -32.71 0.69 3.04
CA CYS A 501 -32.84 -0.77 2.83
C CYS A 501 -31.68 -1.39 2.01
N LEU A 502 -31.02 -0.66 1.11
CA LEU A 502 -29.99 -1.23 0.23
C LEU A 502 -28.60 -1.21 0.86
N ILE A 503 -28.20 -0.11 1.51
CA ILE A 503 -26.90 -0.02 2.19
C ILE A 503 -26.88 -0.86 3.47
N CYS A 504 -28.01 -0.94 4.21
CA CYS A 504 -28.13 -1.80 5.39
C CYS A 504 -28.17 -3.30 5.07
N ARG A 505 -28.52 -3.73 3.85
CA ARG A 505 -28.48 -5.16 3.50
C ARG A 505 -27.07 -5.68 3.26
N GLN A 506 -26.16 -4.88 2.75
CA GLN A 506 -24.75 -5.29 2.61
C GLN A 506 -23.99 -5.27 3.95
N GLN A 507 -24.35 -4.38 4.88
CA GLN A 507 -23.73 -4.35 6.22
C GLN A 507 -24.30 -5.39 7.19
N ARG A 508 -25.48 -5.98 6.92
CA ARG A 508 -26.06 -7.04 7.78
C ARG A 508 -25.35 -8.40 7.71
N VAL A 509 -24.43 -8.59 6.79
CA VAL A 509 -23.64 -9.84 6.69
C VAL A 509 -22.46 -9.87 7.67
N LEU A 510 -22.11 -8.75 8.32
CA LEU A 510 -20.89 -8.62 9.14
C LEU A 510 -21.12 -8.27 10.63
N ILE A 511 -22.37 -8.25 11.13
CA ILE A 511 -22.60 -8.06 12.57
C ILE A 511 -23.28 -9.32 13.13
N PRO A 512 -22.59 -10.10 13.98
CA PRO A 512 -23.25 -11.16 14.74
C PRO A 512 -24.31 -10.53 15.64
N ARG A 513 -25.53 -11.05 15.62
CA ARG A 513 -26.54 -10.71 16.61
C ARG A 513 -26.00 -11.08 17.99
N THR A 514 -25.70 -10.11 18.81
CA THR A 514 -25.55 -10.33 20.26
C THR A 514 -26.89 -10.82 20.76
N GLY A 515 -26.90 -12.06 21.26
CA GLY A 515 -28.07 -12.65 21.87
C GLY A 515 -28.49 -11.84 23.08
N SER A 516 -29.81 -11.73 23.23
CA SER A 516 -30.46 -11.20 24.40
C SER A 516 -29.96 -11.89 25.67
N LEU A 517 -29.46 -11.14 26.63
CA LEU A 517 -29.40 -11.54 28.02
C LEU A 517 -30.80 -11.38 28.61
N SER A 518 -31.40 -12.49 29.00
CA SER A 518 -32.36 -12.56 30.09
C SER A 518 -31.63 -13.02 31.35
#